data_a5be94dd3322faf21f8b96bf90a49a5c
#
_entry.id   a5be94dd3322faf21f8b96bf90a49a5c
#
_cell.length_a   1.000
_cell.length_b   1.000
_cell.length_c   1.000
_cell.angle_alpha   90.00
_cell.angle_beta   90.00
_cell.angle_gamma   90.00
#
_symmetry.space_group_name_H-M   'P 1'
#
loop_
_entity.id
_entity.type
_entity.pdbx_description
1 polymer ?
#
loop_
_entity_poly.entity_id
_entity_poly.type
_entity_poly.pdbx_seq_one_letter_code
_entity_poly.pdbx_strand_id
1 'polypeptide(L)'
;RALAGVAINFDAFTQPPPIAGDIADGALRRAALTSRADVQAALANYAAAQAALREQLANRYPNLVLSPGYNWYQGINAFALAPGFDLPILNQNQGRIGEAVARRNAEAARFLALQAKIIAGVDQAGARYRAAAESMAAAALLLADEQRRAASLARAYRMGAADEPARLTGAIELARARATWFDAEAAERQARGELEDALQQPLLDPARLPDLAIAPRAEFAGTVPAEIPK
;
A
#
# COMPACT_ATOMS: atom_id res chain seq x y z
N ARG A 1 20.05 6.40 17.91
CA ARG A 1 19.27 5.58 18.87
C ARG A 1 18.76 4.36 18.13
N ALA A 2 19.27 3.18 18.47
CA ALA A 2 18.84 1.93 17.88
C ALA A 2 17.44 1.56 18.39
N LEU A 3 16.40 1.88 17.61
CA LEU A 3 15.10 1.23 17.71
C LEU A 3 15.13 0.07 16.71
N ALA A 4 15.12 -1.14 17.20
CA ALA A 4 15.16 -2.40 16.46
C ALA A 4 16.52 -2.81 15.84
N GLY A 5 17.67 -2.39 16.38
CA GLY A 5 18.97 -2.92 15.94
C GLY A 5 19.47 -2.40 14.58
N VAL A 6 18.81 -1.41 13.99
CA VAL A 6 19.23 -0.75 12.75
C VAL A 6 19.70 0.66 13.08
N ALA A 7 20.96 0.98 12.77
CA ALA A 7 21.47 2.34 12.86
C ALA A 7 20.88 3.16 11.72
N ILE A 8 19.92 4.04 12.01
CA ILE A 8 19.37 4.96 11.01
C ILE A 8 20.28 6.17 10.91
N ASN A 9 20.91 6.37 9.76
CA ASN A 9 21.66 7.57 9.45
C ASN A 9 20.69 8.67 8.99
N PHE A 10 20.38 9.63 9.87
CA PHE A 10 19.47 10.73 9.58
C PHE A 10 20.06 11.75 8.59
N ASP A 11 21.38 11.80 8.41
CA ASP A 11 22.03 12.73 7.46
C ASP A 11 21.71 12.37 5.99
N ALA A 12 21.35 11.09 5.72
CA ALA A 12 20.92 10.63 4.42
C ALA A 12 19.51 11.08 4.03
N PHE A 13 18.72 11.59 4.99
CA PHE A 13 17.36 12.10 4.74
C PHE A 13 17.31 13.60 4.40
N THR A 14 18.46 14.22 4.17
CA THR A 14 18.54 15.61 3.74
C THR A 14 18.01 15.75 2.30
N GLN A 15 16.78 16.25 2.21
CA GLN A 15 16.09 16.73 1.01
C GLN A 15 15.94 15.71 -0.13
N PRO A 16 14.87 14.90 -0.13
CA PRO A 16 14.46 14.27 -1.37
C PRO A 16 14.12 15.38 -2.38
N PRO A 17 14.59 15.27 -3.64
CA PRO A 17 14.23 16.23 -4.67
C PRO A 17 12.71 16.27 -4.83
N PRO A 18 12.12 17.44 -5.17
CA PRO A 18 10.72 17.51 -5.51
C PRO A 18 10.43 16.53 -6.65
N ILE A 19 9.26 15.91 -6.62
CA ILE A 19 8.84 15.02 -7.70
C ILE A 19 8.77 15.87 -8.96
N ALA A 20 9.69 15.63 -9.88
CA ALA A 20 9.76 16.37 -11.14
C ALA A 20 8.67 15.84 -12.08
N GLY A 21 7.71 16.69 -12.42
CA GLY A 21 6.74 16.44 -13.46
C GLY A 21 5.29 16.49 -13.00
N ASP A 22 4.44 16.91 -13.92
CA ASP A 22 2.99 16.82 -13.80
C ASP A 22 2.59 15.34 -13.86
N ILE A 23 2.39 14.75 -12.69
CA ILE A 23 1.99 13.34 -12.60
C ILE A 23 0.53 13.26 -13.03
N ALA A 24 0.29 12.85 -14.27
CA ALA A 24 -1.06 12.68 -14.79
C ALA A 24 -1.89 11.77 -13.88
N ASP A 25 -3.01 12.26 -13.38
CA ASP A 25 -3.90 11.53 -12.45
C ASP A 25 -4.24 10.12 -12.96
N GLY A 26 -4.35 9.93 -14.26
CA GLY A 26 -4.60 8.63 -14.87
C GLY A 26 -3.45 7.62 -14.74
N ALA A 27 -2.20 8.08 -14.62
CA ALA A 27 -1.05 7.21 -14.40
C ALA A 27 -0.99 6.73 -12.94
N LEU A 28 -1.24 7.62 -11.98
CA LEU A 28 -1.32 7.29 -10.56
C LEU A 28 -2.42 6.27 -10.27
N ARG A 29 -3.62 6.49 -10.82
CA ARG A 29 -4.74 5.53 -10.66
C ARG A 29 -4.41 4.15 -11.23
N ARG A 30 -3.79 4.09 -12.42
CA ARG A 30 -3.36 2.82 -13.01
C ARG A 30 -2.28 2.13 -12.17
N ALA A 31 -1.28 2.86 -11.73
CA ALA A 31 -0.24 2.33 -10.86
C ALA A 31 -0.85 1.73 -9.58
N ALA A 32 -1.71 2.47 -8.88
CA ALA A 32 -2.37 1.98 -7.67
C ALA A 32 -3.22 0.72 -7.92
N LEU A 33 -3.95 0.63 -9.03
CA LEU A 33 -4.80 -0.52 -9.32
C LEU A 33 -4.03 -1.77 -9.76
N THR A 34 -2.80 -1.62 -10.25
CA THR A 34 -1.98 -2.75 -10.73
C THR A 34 -0.99 -3.27 -9.72
N SER A 35 -0.47 -2.43 -8.84
CA SER A 35 0.62 -2.79 -7.91
C SER A 35 0.16 -3.16 -6.52
N ARG A 36 -1.01 -2.68 -6.08
CA ARG A 36 -1.47 -2.85 -4.69
C ARG A 36 -1.80 -4.30 -4.37
N ALA A 37 -1.27 -4.78 -3.24
CA ALA A 37 -1.49 -6.15 -2.76
C ALA A 37 -2.95 -6.42 -2.37
N ASP A 38 -3.68 -5.41 -1.86
CA ASP A 38 -5.10 -5.54 -1.50
C ASP A 38 -6.00 -5.74 -2.74
N VAL A 39 -5.66 -5.13 -3.87
CA VAL A 39 -6.36 -5.35 -5.16
C VAL A 39 -6.14 -6.78 -5.64
N GLN A 40 -4.90 -7.27 -5.58
CA GLN A 40 -4.57 -8.64 -5.97
C GLN A 40 -5.27 -9.65 -5.06
N ALA A 41 -5.31 -9.40 -3.75
CA ALA A 41 -6.03 -10.25 -2.80
C ALA A 41 -7.54 -10.28 -3.08
N ALA A 42 -8.16 -9.14 -3.39
CA ALA A 42 -9.58 -9.06 -3.72
C ALA A 42 -9.91 -9.82 -5.04
N LEU A 43 -9.03 -9.73 -6.04
CA LEU A 43 -9.16 -10.52 -7.27
C LEU A 43 -9.03 -12.03 -7.01
N ALA A 44 -8.09 -12.44 -6.16
CA ALA A 44 -7.93 -13.83 -5.76
C ALA A 44 -9.17 -14.35 -5.01
N ASN A 45 -9.76 -13.56 -4.12
CA ASN A 45 -10.98 -13.91 -3.41
C ASN A 45 -12.17 -14.07 -4.38
N TYR A 46 -12.30 -13.18 -5.36
CA TYR A 46 -13.31 -13.33 -6.42
C TYR A 46 -13.09 -14.61 -7.24
N ALA A 47 -11.85 -14.90 -7.63
CA ALA A 47 -11.51 -16.11 -8.37
C ALA A 47 -11.81 -17.39 -7.55
N ALA A 48 -11.54 -17.39 -6.25
CA ALA A 48 -11.87 -18.47 -5.33
C ALA A 48 -13.39 -18.69 -5.22
N ALA A 49 -14.17 -17.62 -5.08
CA ALA A 49 -15.62 -17.69 -5.04
C ALA A 49 -16.21 -18.20 -6.37
N GLN A 50 -15.59 -17.83 -7.50
CA GLN A 50 -15.99 -18.35 -8.81
C GLN A 50 -15.63 -19.83 -8.98
N ALA A 51 -14.49 -20.29 -8.46
CA ALA A 51 -14.13 -21.70 -8.45
C ALA A 51 -15.09 -22.52 -7.57
N ALA A 52 -15.46 -22.01 -6.39
CA ALA A 52 -16.44 -22.62 -5.53
C ALA A 52 -17.84 -22.74 -6.20
N LEU A 53 -18.25 -21.73 -6.98
CA LEU A 53 -19.49 -21.82 -7.77
C LEU A 53 -19.39 -22.94 -8.83
N ARG A 54 -18.26 -23.05 -9.53
CA ARG A 54 -18.05 -24.13 -10.53
C ARG A 54 -18.11 -25.50 -9.89
N GLU A 55 -17.55 -25.66 -8.69
CA GLU A 55 -17.64 -26.90 -7.90
C GLU A 55 -19.10 -27.23 -7.57
N GLN A 56 -19.90 -26.27 -7.08
CA GLN A 56 -21.31 -26.53 -6.79
C GLN A 56 -22.13 -26.84 -8.04
N LEU A 57 -21.77 -26.30 -9.20
CA LEU A 57 -22.37 -26.64 -10.47
C LEU A 57 -21.97 -28.05 -10.94
N ALA A 58 -20.72 -28.46 -10.71
CA ALA A 58 -20.27 -29.82 -11.02
C ALA A 58 -20.98 -30.86 -10.15
N ASN A 59 -21.27 -30.57 -8.90
CA ASN A 59 -22.00 -31.43 -7.97
C ASN A 59 -23.49 -31.65 -8.35
N ARG A 60 -23.99 -31.07 -9.45
CA ARG A 60 -25.27 -31.43 -10.07
C ARG A 60 -25.21 -32.77 -10.80
N TYR A 61 -24.02 -33.16 -11.23
CA TYR A 61 -23.82 -34.41 -11.94
C TYR A 61 -23.46 -35.53 -10.96
N PRO A 62 -23.88 -36.78 -11.22
CA PRO A 62 -23.55 -37.91 -10.36
C PRO A 62 -22.05 -38.15 -10.34
N ASN A 63 -21.51 -38.43 -9.18
CA ASN A 63 -20.13 -38.87 -9.03
C ASN A 63 -20.09 -40.39 -9.33
N LEU A 64 -19.18 -40.77 -10.22
CA LEU A 64 -18.89 -42.18 -10.46
C LEU A 64 -17.83 -42.67 -9.46
N VAL A 65 -18.20 -43.58 -8.60
CA VAL A 65 -17.30 -44.24 -7.65
C VAL A 65 -17.00 -45.64 -8.14
N LEU A 66 -15.72 -45.93 -8.34
CA LEU A 66 -15.24 -47.27 -8.68
C LEU A 66 -14.60 -47.87 -7.42
N SER A 67 -15.19 -48.94 -6.90
CA SER A 67 -14.71 -49.62 -5.69
C SER A 67 -14.07 -50.96 -6.10
N PRO A 68 -12.74 -51.02 -6.21
CA PRO A 68 -12.07 -52.31 -6.40
C PRO A 68 -12.13 -53.11 -5.08
N GLY A 69 -12.58 -54.35 -5.15
CA GLY A 69 -12.62 -55.27 -4.03
C GLY A 69 -11.76 -56.50 -4.30
N TYR A 70 -11.09 -57.00 -3.29
CA TYR A 70 -10.41 -58.29 -3.30
C TYR A 70 -10.93 -59.11 -2.13
N ASN A 71 -11.43 -60.33 -2.45
CA ASN A 71 -11.90 -61.25 -1.45
C ASN A 71 -11.15 -62.57 -1.66
N TRP A 72 -10.62 -63.12 -0.57
CA TRP A 72 -10.09 -64.47 -0.55
C TRP A 72 -10.99 -65.31 0.36
N TYR A 73 -11.50 -66.39 -0.21
CA TYR A 73 -12.35 -67.34 0.51
C TYR A 73 -12.03 -68.74 0.10
N GLN A 74 -11.68 -69.60 1.09
CA GLN A 74 -11.39 -71.06 0.88
C GLN A 74 -10.43 -71.39 -0.29
N GLY A 75 -9.36 -70.59 -0.46
CA GLY A 75 -8.38 -70.82 -1.52
C GLY A 75 -8.73 -70.16 -2.87
N ILE A 76 -9.87 -69.54 -3.00
CA ILE A 76 -10.30 -68.85 -4.22
C ILE A 76 -10.08 -67.33 -4.07
N ASN A 77 -9.35 -66.79 -5.05
CA ASN A 77 -9.15 -65.34 -5.17
C ASN A 77 -10.28 -64.74 -6.02
N ALA A 78 -11.06 -63.83 -5.48
CA ALA A 78 -12.09 -63.11 -6.21
C ALA A 78 -11.77 -61.62 -6.26
N PHE A 79 -11.70 -61.08 -7.46
CA PHE A 79 -11.60 -59.65 -7.69
C PHE A 79 -12.98 -59.12 -8.09
N ALA A 80 -13.43 -58.10 -7.43
CA ALA A 80 -14.68 -57.41 -7.73
C ALA A 80 -14.41 -55.96 -8.09
N LEU A 81 -15.07 -55.46 -9.11
CA LEU A 81 -15.11 -54.04 -9.42
C LEU A 81 -16.57 -53.61 -9.40
N ALA A 82 -16.93 -52.80 -8.37
CA ALA A 82 -18.29 -52.34 -8.21
C ALA A 82 -18.35 -50.85 -8.62
N PRO A 83 -18.93 -50.51 -9.78
CA PRO A 83 -19.27 -49.13 -10.09
C PRO A 83 -20.49 -48.71 -9.28
N GLY A 84 -20.39 -47.58 -8.56
CA GLY A 84 -21.45 -46.92 -7.85
C GLY A 84 -21.66 -45.50 -8.36
N PHE A 85 -22.90 -45.05 -8.43
CA PHE A 85 -23.21 -43.65 -8.72
C PHE A 85 -24.46 -43.25 -7.96
N ASP A 86 -24.41 -42.01 -7.43
CA ASP A 86 -25.55 -41.39 -6.75
C ASP A 86 -26.30 -40.53 -7.76
N LEU A 87 -27.56 -40.84 -8.03
CA LEU A 87 -28.42 -40.04 -8.92
C LEU A 87 -29.14 -38.96 -8.10
N PRO A 88 -28.80 -37.67 -8.26
CA PRO A 88 -29.49 -36.58 -7.56
C PRO A 88 -30.82 -36.22 -8.26
N ILE A 89 -31.83 -37.13 -8.16
CA ILE A 89 -33.11 -36.97 -8.84
C ILE A 89 -33.95 -35.87 -8.24
N LEU A 90 -33.94 -35.72 -6.90
CA LEU A 90 -34.78 -34.77 -6.17
C LEU A 90 -34.05 -33.52 -5.74
N ASN A 91 -32.74 -33.59 -5.55
CA ASN A 91 -31.92 -32.46 -5.11
C ASN A 91 -30.76 -32.22 -6.09
N GLN A 92 -30.90 -31.26 -6.96
CA GLN A 92 -29.89 -30.86 -7.95
C GLN A 92 -28.92 -29.78 -7.40
N ASN A 93 -28.69 -29.79 -6.09
CA ASN A 93 -27.76 -28.85 -5.41
C ASN A 93 -28.15 -27.36 -5.53
N GLN A 94 -29.44 -27.06 -5.80
CA GLN A 94 -29.92 -25.72 -6.12
C GLN A 94 -29.68 -24.70 -5.00
N GLY A 95 -29.85 -25.11 -3.73
CA GLY A 95 -29.63 -24.25 -2.57
C GLY A 95 -28.16 -23.80 -2.45
N ARG A 96 -27.22 -24.76 -2.58
CA ARG A 96 -25.79 -24.46 -2.51
C ARG A 96 -25.29 -23.67 -3.73
N ILE A 97 -25.89 -23.90 -4.91
CA ILE A 97 -25.60 -23.09 -6.10
C ILE A 97 -26.07 -21.65 -5.88
N GLY A 98 -27.29 -21.46 -5.33
CA GLY A 98 -27.80 -20.11 -5.02
C GLY A 98 -26.90 -19.39 -4.01
N GLU A 99 -26.44 -20.08 -2.97
CA GLU A 99 -25.49 -19.54 -2.00
C GLU A 99 -24.14 -19.18 -2.66
N ALA A 100 -23.59 -20.06 -3.48
CA ALA A 100 -22.33 -19.81 -4.18
C ALA A 100 -22.42 -18.63 -5.17
N VAL A 101 -23.56 -18.46 -5.85
CA VAL A 101 -23.84 -17.29 -6.71
C VAL A 101 -23.87 -16.02 -5.87
N ALA A 102 -24.57 -16.04 -4.72
CA ALA A 102 -24.64 -14.89 -3.83
C ALA A 102 -23.24 -14.51 -3.27
N ARG A 103 -22.43 -15.48 -2.87
CA ARG A 103 -21.04 -15.27 -2.41
C ARG A 103 -20.19 -14.65 -3.51
N ARG A 104 -20.22 -15.19 -4.73
CA ARG A 104 -19.47 -14.62 -5.86
C ARG A 104 -19.90 -13.17 -6.14
N ASN A 105 -21.19 -12.87 -6.11
CA ASN A 105 -21.70 -11.52 -6.32
C ASN A 105 -21.27 -10.57 -5.19
N ALA A 106 -21.23 -11.05 -3.94
CA ALA A 106 -20.72 -10.27 -2.82
C ALA A 106 -19.24 -9.95 -2.98
N GLU A 107 -18.39 -10.90 -3.41
CA GLU A 107 -16.97 -10.64 -3.67
C GLU A 107 -16.78 -9.67 -4.86
N ALA A 108 -17.59 -9.76 -5.90
CA ALA A 108 -17.57 -8.79 -7.00
C ALA A 108 -17.91 -7.37 -6.51
N ALA A 109 -18.93 -7.23 -5.67
CA ALA A 109 -19.31 -5.94 -5.09
C ALA A 109 -18.22 -5.38 -4.17
N ARG A 110 -17.57 -6.23 -3.36
CA ARG A 110 -16.43 -5.84 -2.52
C ARG A 110 -15.25 -5.33 -3.34
N PHE A 111 -14.93 -6.03 -4.43
CA PHE A 111 -13.87 -5.61 -5.35
C PHE A 111 -14.15 -4.23 -5.94
N LEU A 112 -15.36 -3.99 -6.44
CA LEU A 112 -15.76 -2.69 -7.01
C LEU A 112 -15.72 -1.58 -5.96
N ALA A 113 -16.17 -1.85 -4.74
CA ALA A 113 -16.10 -0.90 -3.63
C ALA A 113 -14.64 -0.57 -3.24
N LEU A 114 -13.75 -1.59 -3.20
CA LEU A 114 -12.32 -1.40 -2.96
C LEU A 114 -11.70 -0.55 -4.06
N GLN A 115 -11.98 -0.84 -5.31
CA GLN A 115 -11.48 -0.08 -6.46
C GLN A 115 -11.90 1.40 -6.37
N ALA A 116 -13.17 1.68 -6.10
CA ALA A 116 -13.67 3.04 -5.94
C ALA A 116 -12.98 3.78 -4.78
N LYS A 117 -12.78 3.08 -3.64
CA LYS A 117 -12.07 3.62 -2.47
C LYS A 117 -10.62 3.97 -2.80
N ILE A 118 -9.92 3.11 -3.53
CA ILE A 118 -8.52 3.34 -3.92
C ILE A 118 -8.42 4.55 -4.85
N ILE A 119 -9.27 4.62 -5.87
CA ILE A 119 -9.28 5.76 -6.82
C ILE A 119 -9.51 7.07 -6.06
N ALA A 120 -10.55 7.12 -5.20
CA ALA A 120 -10.83 8.31 -4.40
C ALA A 120 -9.66 8.68 -3.45
N GLY A 121 -9.02 7.67 -2.84
CA GLY A 121 -7.86 7.88 -1.96
C GLY A 121 -6.65 8.47 -2.70
N VAL A 122 -6.34 7.93 -3.87
CA VAL A 122 -5.25 8.43 -4.73
C VAL A 122 -5.54 9.86 -5.21
N ASP A 123 -6.77 10.13 -5.64
CA ASP A 123 -7.16 11.48 -6.10
C ASP A 123 -7.06 12.50 -4.97
N GLN A 124 -7.52 12.14 -3.76
CA GLN A 124 -7.44 13.00 -2.59
C GLN A 124 -5.99 13.25 -2.16
N ALA A 125 -5.17 12.21 -2.08
CA ALA A 125 -3.77 12.33 -1.72
C ALA A 125 -2.99 13.14 -2.76
N GLY A 126 -3.23 12.92 -4.06
CA GLY A 126 -2.65 13.69 -5.15
C GLY A 126 -3.02 15.17 -5.10
N ALA A 127 -4.28 15.50 -4.80
CA ALA A 127 -4.73 16.88 -4.65
C ALA A 127 -4.05 17.58 -3.44
N ARG A 128 -3.93 16.87 -2.30
CA ARG A 128 -3.24 17.39 -1.11
C ARG A 128 -1.76 17.63 -1.39
N TYR A 129 -1.10 16.71 -2.07
CA TYR A 129 0.30 16.87 -2.43
C TYR A 129 0.53 18.10 -3.32
N ARG A 130 -0.29 18.30 -4.36
CA ARG A 130 -0.20 19.49 -5.23
C ARG A 130 -0.39 20.79 -4.44
N ALA A 131 -1.42 20.86 -3.60
CA ALA A 131 -1.67 22.03 -2.78
C ALA A 131 -0.52 22.32 -1.79
N ALA A 132 0.07 21.30 -1.18
CA ALA A 132 1.21 21.43 -0.29
C ALA A 132 2.47 21.88 -1.05
N ALA A 133 2.72 21.36 -2.25
CA ALA A 133 3.83 21.77 -3.10
C ALA A 133 3.71 23.24 -3.56
N GLU A 134 2.50 23.69 -3.93
CA GLU A 134 2.22 25.09 -4.26
C GLU A 134 2.45 26.01 -3.06
N SER A 135 1.97 25.59 -1.87
CA SER A 135 2.17 26.34 -0.62
C SER A 135 3.66 26.45 -0.27
N MET A 136 4.43 25.37 -0.42
CA MET A 136 5.88 25.37 -0.20
C MET A 136 6.60 26.31 -1.18
N ALA A 137 6.23 26.30 -2.45
CA ALA A 137 6.79 27.21 -3.45
C ALA A 137 6.51 28.69 -3.10
N ALA A 138 5.29 29.02 -2.66
CA ALA A 138 4.92 30.36 -2.23
C ALA A 138 5.71 30.78 -0.97
N ALA A 139 5.84 29.90 0.02
CA ALA A 139 6.61 30.14 1.23
C ALA A 139 8.11 30.37 0.94
N ALA A 140 8.68 29.65 -0.03
CA ALA A 140 10.07 29.84 -0.45
C ALA A 140 10.29 31.22 -1.09
N LEU A 141 9.35 31.68 -1.91
CA LEU A 141 9.40 33.05 -2.49
C LEU A 141 9.31 34.12 -1.41
N LEU A 142 8.38 33.99 -0.45
CA LEU A 142 8.24 34.87 0.68
C LEU A 142 9.53 34.93 1.50
N LEU A 143 10.12 33.78 1.82
CA LEU A 143 11.37 33.71 2.56
C LEU A 143 12.50 34.45 1.83
N ALA A 144 12.63 34.25 0.51
CA ALA A 144 13.63 34.96 -0.28
C ALA A 144 13.43 36.47 -0.29
N ASP A 145 12.18 36.95 -0.32
CA ASP A 145 11.87 38.38 -0.25
C ASP A 145 12.20 38.97 1.11
N GLU A 146 11.82 38.31 2.20
CA GLU A 146 12.11 38.78 3.54
C GLU A 146 13.61 38.72 3.88
N GLN A 147 14.35 37.75 3.33
CA GLN A 147 15.82 37.74 3.42
C GLN A 147 16.44 38.98 2.77
N ARG A 148 15.98 39.36 1.56
CA ARG A 148 16.45 40.56 0.87
C ARG A 148 16.12 41.84 1.64
N ARG A 149 14.88 41.93 2.14
CA ARG A 149 14.39 43.08 2.94
C ARG A 149 15.19 43.24 4.24
N ALA A 150 15.34 42.18 5.03
CA ALA A 150 16.10 42.20 6.28
C ALA A 150 17.57 42.56 6.04
N ALA A 151 18.20 42.02 4.97
CA ALA A 151 19.56 42.40 4.62
C ALA A 151 19.69 43.88 4.20
N SER A 152 18.70 44.42 3.51
CA SER A 152 18.65 45.85 3.16
C SER A 152 18.54 46.74 4.39
N LEU A 153 17.60 46.45 5.32
CA LEU A 153 17.42 47.17 6.57
C LEU A 153 18.67 47.11 7.46
N ALA A 154 19.32 45.96 7.54
CA ALA A 154 20.57 45.80 8.27
C ALA A 154 21.72 46.65 7.68
N ARG A 155 21.76 46.83 6.36
CA ARG A 155 22.74 47.71 5.70
C ARG A 155 22.40 49.19 5.96
N ALA A 156 21.13 49.59 5.83
CA ALA A 156 20.65 50.95 6.09
C ALA A 156 20.94 51.38 7.54
N TYR A 157 20.69 50.49 8.49
CA TYR A 157 21.00 50.74 9.92
C TYR A 157 22.51 50.98 10.13
N ARG A 158 23.39 50.17 9.54
CA ARG A 158 24.85 50.39 9.66
C ARG A 158 25.33 51.71 9.08
N MET A 159 24.62 52.24 8.08
CA MET A 159 24.91 53.55 7.45
C MET A 159 24.20 54.71 8.14
N GLY A 160 23.48 54.48 9.23
CA GLY A 160 22.71 55.51 9.93
C GLY A 160 21.44 55.98 9.20
N ALA A 161 21.02 55.27 8.14
CA ALA A 161 19.86 55.59 7.33
C ALA A 161 18.54 54.87 7.78
N ALA A 162 18.62 54.02 8.78
CA ALA A 162 17.48 53.37 9.43
C ALA A 162 17.71 53.30 10.93
N ASP A 163 16.61 53.24 11.71
CA ASP A 163 16.63 53.12 13.15
C ASP A 163 16.64 51.65 13.63
N GLU A 164 16.92 51.41 14.91
CA GLU A 164 16.95 50.09 15.52
C GLU A 164 15.58 49.36 15.45
N PRO A 165 14.42 50.02 15.71
CA PRO A 165 13.12 49.38 15.55
C PRO A 165 12.88 48.83 14.14
N ALA A 166 13.24 49.56 13.09
CA ALA A 166 13.10 49.10 11.70
C ALA A 166 13.95 47.82 11.43
N ARG A 167 15.20 47.80 11.92
CA ARG A 167 16.09 46.63 11.81
C ARG A 167 15.50 45.44 12.54
N LEU A 168 15.01 45.60 13.76
CA LEU A 168 14.39 44.54 14.56
C LEU A 168 13.10 44.03 13.92
N THR A 169 12.26 44.90 13.38
CA THR A 169 11.05 44.51 12.64
C THR A 169 11.41 43.64 11.45
N GLY A 170 12.41 44.01 10.64
CA GLY A 170 12.86 43.17 9.53
C GLY A 170 13.41 41.78 9.97
N ALA A 171 14.09 41.73 11.13
CA ALA A 171 14.56 40.44 11.67
C ALA A 171 13.39 39.56 12.16
N ILE A 172 12.35 40.16 12.75
CA ILE A 172 11.14 39.43 13.18
C ILE A 172 10.38 38.87 11.96
N GLU A 173 10.17 39.69 10.92
CA GLU A 173 9.47 39.23 9.70
C GLU A 173 10.25 38.11 9.00
N LEU A 174 11.57 38.19 8.93
CA LEU A 174 12.41 37.14 8.43
C LEU A 174 12.27 35.85 9.27
N ALA A 175 12.23 35.94 10.59
CA ALA A 175 12.04 34.77 11.46
C ALA A 175 10.67 34.12 11.25
N ARG A 176 9.62 34.93 11.07
CA ARG A 176 8.28 34.44 10.73
C ARG A 176 8.25 33.74 9.37
N ALA A 177 8.84 34.34 8.34
CA ALA A 177 8.93 33.75 7.02
C ALA A 177 9.69 32.39 7.02
N ARG A 178 10.75 32.27 7.84
CA ARG A 178 11.45 31.02 8.06
C ARG A 178 10.55 29.96 8.70
N ALA A 179 9.81 30.32 9.74
CA ALA A 179 8.87 29.40 10.38
C ALA A 179 7.80 28.92 9.39
N THR A 180 7.19 29.85 8.64
CA THR A 180 6.21 29.49 7.59
C THR A 180 6.78 28.56 6.53
N TRP A 181 8.03 28.78 6.12
CA TRP A 181 8.70 27.89 5.16
C TRP A 181 8.92 26.48 5.71
N PHE A 182 9.38 26.34 6.98
CA PHE A 182 9.53 25.05 7.64
C PHE A 182 8.20 24.31 7.79
N ASP A 183 7.14 25.01 8.14
CA ASP A 183 5.80 24.42 8.26
C ASP A 183 5.29 23.93 6.89
N ALA A 184 5.51 24.70 5.83
CA ALA A 184 5.13 24.32 4.47
C ALA A 184 5.96 23.13 3.96
N GLU A 185 7.26 23.08 4.28
CA GLU A 185 8.13 21.94 3.96
C GLU A 185 7.67 20.66 4.67
N ALA A 186 7.32 20.77 5.95
CA ALA A 186 6.80 19.62 6.71
C ALA A 186 5.47 19.12 6.14
N ALA A 187 4.57 20.04 5.77
CA ALA A 187 3.28 19.70 5.16
C ALA A 187 3.44 19.02 3.79
N GLU A 188 4.39 19.48 2.95
CA GLU A 188 4.69 18.85 1.67
C GLU A 188 5.22 17.41 1.85
N ARG A 189 6.16 17.21 2.79
CA ARG A 189 6.70 15.88 3.10
C ARG A 189 5.62 14.92 3.62
N GLN A 190 4.72 15.41 4.47
CA GLN A 190 3.59 14.64 4.96
C GLN A 190 2.65 14.25 3.82
N ALA A 191 2.26 15.22 2.97
CA ALA A 191 1.37 14.95 1.85
C ALA A 191 1.97 14.00 0.81
N ARG A 192 3.30 14.03 0.65
CA ARG A 192 4.04 13.06 -0.16
C ARG A 192 3.93 11.65 0.42
N GLY A 193 4.16 11.48 1.73
CA GLY A 193 4.00 10.20 2.40
C GLY A 193 2.57 9.65 2.29
N GLU A 194 1.55 10.51 2.43
CA GLU A 194 0.15 10.12 2.22
C GLU A 194 -0.11 9.64 0.77
N LEU A 195 0.53 10.24 -0.22
CA LEU A 195 0.42 9.82 -1.62
C LEU A 195 1.14 8.49 -1.87
N GLU A 196 2.33 8.28 -1.31
CA GLU A 196 3.07 7.01 -1.36
C GLU A 196 2.27 5.87 -0.70
N ASP A 197 1.63 6.13 0.43
CA ASP A 197 0.72 5.21 1.11
C ASP A 197 -0.49 4.87 0.25
N ALA A 198 -1.11 5.86 -0.38
CA ALA A 198 -2.24 5.65 -1.26
C ALA A 198 -1.88 4.80 -2.49
N LEU A 199 -0.66 4.91 -2.98
CA LEU A 199 -0.13 4.15 -4.11
C LEU A 199 0.43 2.79 -3.68
N GLN A 200 0.79 2.62 -2.41
CA GLN A 200 1.62 1.52 -1.90
C GLN A 200 2.93 1.34 -2.70
N GLN A 201 3.48 2.44 -3.16
CA GLN A 201 4.74 2.49 -3.90
C GLN A 201 5.51 3.75 -3.52
N PRO A 202 6.85 3.66 -3.38
CA PRO A 202 7.67 4.85 -3.22
C PRO A 202 7.64 5.67 -4.51
N LEU A 203 7.49 6.99 -4.37
CA LEU A 203 7.58 7.94 -5.48
C LEU A 203 9.03 8.32 -5.80
N LEU A 204 9.94 8.02 -4.87
CA LEU A 204 11.37 8.18 -5.07
C LEU A 204 11.92 6.96 -5.79
N ASP A 205 12.88 7.21 -6.70
CA ASP A 205 13.65 6.14 -7.33
C ASP A 205 14.31 5.26 -6.26
N PRO A 206 14.01 3.96 -6.21
CA PRO A 206 14.60 3.06 -5.22
C PRO A 206 16.15 3.06 -5.24
N ALA A 207 16.78 3.40 -6.34
CA ALA A 207 18.24 3.57 -6.45
C ALA A 207 18.77 4.79 -5.66
N ARG A 208 17.90 5.71 -5.23
CA ARG A 208 18.25 6.89 -4.41
C ARG A 208 17.89 6.72 -2.93
N LEU A 209 17.25 5.61 -2.57
CA LEU A 209 17.06 5.28 -1.16
C LEU A 209 18.43 4.89 -0.59
N PRO A 210 18.83 5.44 0.58
CA PRO A 210 20.03 4.96 1.25
C PRO A 210 19.88 3.46 1.44
N ASP A 211 20.95 2.73 1.14
CA ASP A 211 21.01 1.29 1.31
C ASP A 211 20.76 0.96 2.79
N LEU A 212 19.51 0.75 3.13
CA LEU A 212 19.11 0.23 4.43
C LEU A 212 19.53 -1.23 4.41
N ALA A 213 20.82 -1.48 4.69
CA ALA A 213 21.33 -2.81 4.95
C ALA A 213 20.56 -3.35 6.15
N ILE A 214 19.40 -3.95 5.89
CA ILE A 214 18.72 -4.81 6.86
C ILE A 214 19.65 -5.98 7.02
N ALA A 215 20.50 -5.93 8.04
CA ALA A 215 21.31 -7.08 8.43
C ALA A 215 20.35 -8.27 8.56
N PRO A 216 20.57 -9.35 7.82
CA PRO A 216 19.71 -10.53 7.92
C PRO A 216 19.69 -10.92 9.41
N ARG A 217 18.50 -11.04 9.96
CA ARG A 217 18.28 -11.45 11.35
C ARG A 217 18.85 -12.85 11.54
N ALA A 218 20.11 -12.92 11.97
CA ALA A 218 20.86 -14.17 12.24
C ALA A 218 20.37 -14.91 13.49
N GLU A 219 19.17 -14.68 13.98
CA GLU A 219 18.70 -15.26 15.26
C GLU A 219 17.29 -15.84 15.22
N PHE A 220 16.91 -16.51 14.14
CA PHE A 220 15.82 -17.48 14.20
C PHE A 220 16.24 -18.87 13.71
N ALA A 221 17.50 -19.25 13.94
CA ALA A 221 17.91 -20.64 14.03
C ALA A 221 17.66 -21.11 15.48
N GLY A 222 16.42 -20.96 15.94
CA GLY A 222 15.95 -21.60 17.16
C GLY A 222 15.93 -23.10 16.92
N THR A 223 16.86 -23.81 17.53
CA THR A 223 16.90 -25.25 17.77
C THR A 223 15.47 -25.78 17.95
N VAL A 224 15.00 -26.50 16.93
CA VAL A 224 13.88 -27.43 17.08
C VAL A 224 14.39 -28.51 18.05
N PRO A 225 13.77 -28.74 19.22
CA PRO A 225 14.14 -29.87 20.04
C PRO A 225 13.72 -31.15 19.28
N ALA A 226 14.69 -31.90 18.81
CA ALA A 226 14.51 -33.29 18.44
C ALA A 226 14.25 -34.06 19.74
N GLU A 227 13.25 -34.95 19.67
CA GLU A 227 12.90 -36.03 20.58
C GLU A 227 11.56 -35.88 21.30
N ILE A 228 10.57 -36.51 20.65
CA ILE A 228 9.41 -37.10 21.33
C ILE A 228 9.83 -38.54 21.68
N PRO A 229 9.95 -38.92 22.94
CA PRO A 229 10.18 -40.34 23.30
C PRO A 229 8.90 -41.14 23.05
N LYS A 230 9.11 -42.40 22.62
CA LYS A 230 8.10 -43.43 22.31
C LYS A 230 7.31 -43.83 23.56
#